data_b92aaa48126fada5fb603dfabcea2e9b
#
_entry.id   b92aaa48126fada5fb603dfabcea2e9b
#
_cell.length_a   1.000
_cell.length_b   1.000
_cell.length_c   1.000
_cell.angle_alpha   90.00
_cell.angle_beta   90.00
_cell.angle_gamma   90.00
#
_symmetry.space_group_name_H-M   'P 1'
#
loop_
_entity.id
_entity.type
_entity.pdbx_description
1 polymer ?
#
loop_
_entity_poly.entity_id
_entity_poly.type
_entity_poly.pdbx_seq_one_letter_code
_entity_poly.pdbx_strand_id
1 'polypeptide(L)'
;MTDVVVQDEQASVLTFLADMQDGRAEEAVAAFDEDVVYTNVGLATLRGRNRAGRVIRLLALPAVGFGVEVTSIASDGALVLTERIDELRVGPLRVRFWVCGRFDVQDGRIVLWRDYFDNVDIAKGVVRGVLALAIPAAQRKMTPLQR
;
A
#
# COMPACT_ATOMS: atom_id res chain seq x y z
N MET A 1 8.86 -27.53 2.87
CA MET A 1 9.15 -26.58 3.96
C MET A 1 9.36 -25.16 3.48
N THR A 2 10.07 -24.97 2.37
CA THR A 2 10.29 -23.64 1.79
C THR A 2 9.00 -22.97 1.30
N ASP A 3 8.05 -23.75 0.77
CA ASP A 3 6.80 -23.20 0.20
C ASP A 3 5.82 -22.68 1.26
N VAL A 4 5.83 -23.23 2.47
CA VAL A 4 4.94 -22.80 3.56
C VAL A 4 5.37 -21.43 4.11
N VAL A 5 6.69 -21.22 4.26
CA VAL A 5 7.24 -19.95 4.75
C VAL A 5 6.99 -18.82 3.74
N VAL A 6 7.15 -19.11 2.45
CA VAL A 6 6.89 -18.17 1.35
C VAL A 6 5.43 -17.74 1.31
N GLN A 7 4.50 -18.65 1.56
CA GLN A 7 3.07 -18.34 1.63
C GLN A 7 2.71 -17.47 2.84
N ASP A 8 3.35 -17.69 3.97
CA ASP A 8 3.09 -16.92 5.19
C ASP A 8 3.53 -15.44 5.05
N GLU A 9 4.65 -15.19 4.41
CA GLU A 9 5.16 -13.84 4.19
C GLU A 9 4.31 -13.07 3.17
N GLN A 10 3.91 -13.70 2.07
CA GLN A 10 2.95 -13.11 1.13
C GLN A 10 1.60 -12.85 1.81
N ALA A 11 1.12 -13.80 2.61
CA ALA A 11 -0.13 -13.65 3.35
C ALA A 11 -0.07 -12.47 4.34
N SER A 12 1.06 -12.29 5.03
CA SER A 12 1.28 -11.16 5.93
C SER A 12 1.20 -9.82 5.20
N VAL A 13 1.81 -9.70 4.03
CA VAL A 13 1.75 -8.50 3.20
C VAL A 13 0.33 -8.24 2.68
N LEU A 14 -0.35 -9.26 2.17
CA LEU A 14 -1.72 -9.13 1.67
C LEU A 14 -2.69 -8.74 2.78
N THR A 15 -2.55 -9.31 3.97
CA THR A 15 -3.35 -8.94 5.15
C THR A 15 -3.11 -7.48 5.53
N PHE A 16 -1.86 -7.04 5.57
CA PHE A 16 -1.51 -5.65 5.84
C PHE A 16 -2.15 -4.68 4.84
N LEU A 17 -2.05 -4.97 3.55
CA LEU A 17 -2.65 -4.15 2.50
C LEU A 17 -4.19 -4.12 2.59
N ALA A 18 -4.80 -5.28 2.90
CA ALA A 18 -6.24 -5.37 3.11
C ALA A 18 -6.71 -4.57 4.34
N ASP A 19 -5.95 -4.60 5.43
CA ASP A 19 -6.25 -3.81 6.63
C ASP A 19 -6.17 -2.31 6.34
N MET A 20 -5.17 -1.88 5.57
CA MET A 20 -5.10 -0.49 5.11
C MET A 20 -6.32 -0.10 4.26
N GLN A 21 -6.70 -0.94 3.30
CA GLN A 21 -7.85 -0.70 2.42
C GLN A 21 -9.15 -0.59 3.20
N ASP A 22 -9.32 -1.42 4.23
CA ASP A 22 -10.53 -1.48 5.04
C ASP A 22 -10.57 -0.39 6.15
N GLY A 23 -9.53 0.45 6.24
CA GLY A 23 -9.43 1.47 7.27
C GLY A 23 -9.13 0.92 8.66
N ARG A 24 -8.63 -0.31 8.76
CA ARG A 24 -8.26 -0.98 10.01
C ARG A 24 -6.84 -0.58 10.40
N ALA A 25 -6.69 0.69 10.80
CA ALA A 25 -5.39 1.30 11.02
C ALA A 25 -4.57 0.60 12.10
N GLU A 26 -5.17 0.24 13.23
CA GLU A 26 -4.44 -0.36 14.35
C GLU A 26 -3.95 -1.77 14.02
N GLU A 27 -4.74 -2.55 13.29
CA GLU A 27 -4.33 -3.86 12.79
C GLU A 27 -3.18 -3.74 11.79
N ALA A 28 -3.26 -2.78 10.86
CA ALA A 28 -2.18 -2.52 9.91
C ALA A 28 -0.90 -2.09 10.62
N VAL A 29 -0.98 -1.18 11.59
CA VAL A 29 0.18 -0.74 12.38
C VAL A 29 0.79 -1.89 13.19
N ALA A 30 -0.05 -2.79 13.72
CA ALA A 30 0.42 -3.95 14.47
C ALA A 30 1.22 -4.94 13.62
N ALA A 31 1.06 -4.91 12.28
CA ALA A 31 1.86 -5.71 11.37
C ALA A 31 3.32 -5.24 11.26
N PHE A 32 3.62 -4.01 11.65
CA PHE A 32 4.98 -3.47 11.64
C PHE A 32 5.80 -3.97 12.83
N ASP A 33 7.07 -4.24 12.56
CA ASP A 33 8.08 -4.35 13.61
C ASP A 33 8.28 -2.99 14.29
N GLU A 34 8.77 -2.99 15.54
CA GLU A 34 9.05 -1.74 16.29
C GLU A 34 10.05 -0.84 15.56
N ASP A 35 11.01 -1.45 14.87
CA ASP A 35 12.10 -0.78 14.15
C ASP A 35 11.85 -0.70 12.64
N VAL A 36 10.62 -0.84 12.18
CA VAL A 36 10.27 -0.82 10.76
C VAL A 36 10.87 0.41 10.06
N VAL A 37 11.35 0.19 8.84
CA VAL A 37 11.83 1.25 7.95
C VAL A 37 10.82 1.38 6.80
N TYR A 38 10.21 2.54 6.70
CA TYR A 38 9.25 2.85 5.64
C TYR A 38 9.77 3.98 4.76
N THR A 39 9.90 3.70 3.48
CA THR A 39 10.40 4.66 2.49
C THR A 39 9.47 4.71 1.28
N ASN A 40 9.04 5.91 0.92
CA ASN A 40 8.58 6.20 -0.45
C ASN A 40 9.77 6.75 -1.21
N VAL A 41 10.22 6.04 -2.24
CA VAL A 41 11.44 6.41 -2.97
C VAL A 41 11.33 7.82 -3.54
N GLY A 42 12.35 8.63 -3.28
CA GLY A 42 12.35 10.05 -3.60
C GLY A 42 11.80 10.97 -2.50
N LEU A 43 11.23 10.42 -1.45
CA LEU A 43 10.73 11.14 -0.28
C LEU A 43 11.50 10.73 0.99
N ALA A 44 11.07 11.26 2.13
CA ALA A 44 11.71 10.97 3.40
C ALA A 44 11.50 9.51 3.82
N THR A 45 12.50 8.94 4.49
CA THR A 45 12.41 7.66 5.16
C THR A 45 11.92 7.85 6.60
N LEU A 46 10.91 7.07 6.98
CA LEU A 46 10.39 7.03 8.33
C LEU A 46 10.91 5.79 9.04
N ARG A 47 11.42 5.96 10.25
CA ARG A 47 11.95 4.88 11.07
C ARG A 47 11.12 4.71 12.33
N GLY A 48 10.76 3.48 12.61
CA GLY A 48 9.97 3.08 13.77
C GLY A 48 8.48 3.02 13.52
N ARG A 49 7.83 2.10 14.23
CA ARG A 49 6.39 1.83 14.12
C ARG A 49 5.54 3.08 14.34
N ASN A 50 5.92 3.92 15.31
CA ASN A 50 5.13 5.11 15.63
C ASN A 50 5.08 6.10 14.48
N ARG A 51 6.22 6.35 13.81
CA ARG A 51 6.28 7.29 12.69
C ARG A 51 5.60 6.73 11.45
N ALA A 52 5.91 5.49 11.10
CA ALA A 52 5.25 4.81 9.98
C ALA A 52 3.73 4.69 10.22
N GLY A 53 3.34 4.38 11.45
CA GLY A 53 1.94 4.26 11.84
C GLY A 53 1.13 5.55 11.70
N ARG A 54 1.75 6.72 11.83
CA ARG A 54 1.07 8.00 11.59
C ARG A 54 0.55 8.12 10.17
N VAL A 55 1.30 7.63 9.18
CA VAL A 55 0.86 7.62 7.78
C VAL A 55 -0.34 6.70 7.61
N ILE A 56 -0.29 5.51 8.21
CA ILE A 56 -1.40 4.55 8.15
C ILE A 56 -2.67 5.15 8.77
N ARG A 57 -2.57 5.78 9.92
CA ARG A 57 -3.71 6.41 10.61
C ARG A 57 -4.27 7.60 9.81
N LEU A 58 -3.40 8.36 9.13
CA LEU A 58 -3.83 9.44 8.25
C LEU A 58 -4.70 8.91 7.10
N LEU A 59 -4.29 7.79 6.48
CA LEU A 59 -5.04 7.16 5.39
C LEU A 59 -6.38 6.55 5.85
N ALA A 60 -6.56 6.33 7.15
CA ALA A 60 -7.77 5.79 7.73
C ALA A 60 -8.76 6.86 8.26
N LEU A 61 -8.44 8.15 8.10
CA LEU A 61 -9.35 9.24 8.47
C LEU A 61 -10.62 9.21 7.62
N PRO A 62 -11.78 9.66 8.17
CA PRO A 62 -13.06 9.60 7.45
C PRO A 62 -13.06 10.33 6.09
N ALA A 63 -12.33 11.44 5.98
CA ALA A 63 -12.22 12.20 4.72
C ALA A 63 -11.14 11.67 3.78
N VAL A 64 -10.36 10.69 4.22
CA VAL A 64 -9.26 10.10 3.48
C VAL A 64 -9.50 8.60 3.38
N GLY A 65 -9.06 7.98 2.28
CA GLY A 65 -9.19 6.55 2.12
C GLY A 65 -8.07 5.99 1.26
N PHE A 66 -7.88 4.69 1.37
CA PHE A 66 -6.89 3.94 0.61
C PHE A 66 -7.55 2.72 -0.03
N GLY A 67 -7.21 2.45 -1.27
CA GLY A 67 -7.61 1.24 -1.97
C GLY A 67 -6.39 0.62 -2.66
N VAL A 68 -6.43 -0.66 -2.88
CA VAL A 68 -5.33 -1.39 -3.51
C VAL A 68 -5.83 -2.53 -4.39
N GLU A 69 -5.23 -2.63 -5.57
CA GLU A 69 -5.30 -3.81 -6.44
C GLU A 69 -3.89 -4.39 -6.54
N VAL A 70 -3.70 -5.63 -6.13
CA VAL A 70 -2.43 -6.34 -6.30
C VAL A 70 -2.48 -7.07 -7.64
N THR A 71 -1.69 -6.59 -8.61
CA THR A 71 -1.63 -7.18 -9.94
C THR A 71 -0.61 -8.30 -10.04
N SER A 72 0.45 -8.25 -9.23
CA SER A 72 1.46 -9.30 -9.15
C SER A 72 2.08 -9.31 -7.75
N ILE A 73 2.41 -10.50 -7.28
CA ILE A 73 3.13 -10.70 -6.02
C ILE A 73 4.11 -11.86 -6.18
N ALA A 74 5.32 -11.67 -5.71
CA ALA A 74 6.37 -12.69 -5.70
C ALA A 74 7.19 -12.57 -4.42
N SER A 75 7.80 -13.65 -4.01
CA SER A 75 8.66 -13.66 -2.82
C SER A 75 9.91 -14.51 -3.02
N ASP A 76 10.95 -14.10 -2.32
CA ASP A 76 12.21 -14.84 -2.20
C ASP A 76 12.64 -14.78 -0.72
N GLY A 77 12.34 -15.84 0.03
CA GLY A 77 12.53 -15.84 1.47
C GLY A 77 11.71 -14.73 2.14
N ALA A 78 12.39 -13.95 2.97
CA ALA A 78 11.77 -12.83 3.70
C ALA A 78 11.36 -11.64 2.79
N LEU A 79 11.85 -11.59 1.56
CA LEU A 79 11.58 -10.50 0.63
C LEU A 79 10.30 -10.78 -0.15
N VAL A 80 9.37 -9.82 -0.12
CA VAL A 80 8.12 -9.87 -0.90
C VAL A 80 8.07 -8.65 -1.81
N LEU A 81 7.83 -8.89 -3.10
CA LEU A 81 7.63 -7.83 -4.10
C LEU A 81 6.19 -7.83 -4.58
N THR A 82 5.63 -6.64 -4.71
CA THR A 82 4.28 -6.44 -5.23
C THR A 82 4.31 -5.44 -6.38
N GLU A 83 3.47 -5.69 -7.38
CA GLU A 83 3.05 -4.67 -8.34
C GLU A 83 1.59 -4.38 -8.07
N ARG A 84 1.24 -3.10 -7.92
CA ARG A 84 -0.08 -2.66 -7.46
C ARG A 84 -0.58 -1.46 -8.22
N ILE A 85 -1.89 -1.29 -8.20
CA ILE A 85 -2.54 0.00 -8.38
C ILE A 85 -3.03 0.45 -7.01
N ASP A 86 -2.52 1.56 -6.52
CA ASP A 86 -2.98 2.18 -5.28
C ASP A 86 -3.98 3.30 -5.59
N GLU A 87 -4.96 3.46 -4.72
CA GLU A 87 -5.91 4.57 -4.76
C GLU A 87 -5.80 5.39 -3.48
N LEU A 88 -5.62 6.69 -3.63
CA LEU A 88 -5.79 7.64 -2.54
C LEU A 88 -7.09 8.40 -2.75
N ARG A 89 -7.91 8.47 -1.72
CA ARG A 89 -9.15 9.24 -1.72
C ARG A 89 -9.02 10.42 -0.78
N VAL A 90 -9.42 11.59 -1.26
CA VAL A 90 -9.56 12.81 -0.45
C VAL A 90 -10.91 13.43 -0.80
N GLY A 91 -11.89 13.28 0.08
CA GLY A 91 -13.27 13.64 -0.23
C GLY A 91 -13.77 12.87 -1.47
N PRO A 92 -14.30 13.56 -2.51
CA PRO A 92 -14.75 12.92 -3.74
C PRO A 92 -13.62 12.59 -4.72
N LEU A 93 -12.42 13.14 -4.50
CA LEU A 93 -11.27 12.92 -5.39
C LEU A 93 -10.66 11.55 -5.16
N ARG A 94 -10.48 10.78 -6.24
CA ARG A 94 -9.80 9.49 -6.25
C ARG A 94 -8.61 9.55 -7.20
N VAL A 95 -7.42 9.32 -6.66
CA VAL A 95 -6.17 9.30 -7.42
C VAL A 95 -5.64 7.88 -7.45
N ARG A 96 -5.61 7.28 -8.64
CA ARG A 96 -5.15 5.90 -8.87
C ARG A 96 -3.85 5.93 -9.64
N PHE A 97 -2.84 5.24 -9.14
CA PHE A 97 -1.51 5.23 -9.72
C PHE A 97 -0.81 3.88 -9.49
N TRP A 98 0.15 3.60 -10.34
CA TRP A 98 0.96 2.39 -10.26
C TRP A 98 2.04 2.50 -9.17
N VAL A 99 2.26 1.40 -8.46
CA VAL A 99 3.27 1.28 -7.40
C VAL A 99 3.93 -0.08 -7.49
N CYS A 100 5.26 -0.10 -7.34
CA CYS A 100 6.00 -1.32 -7.08
C CYS A 100 6.47 -1.28 -5.62
N GLY A 101 6.06 -2.24 -4.81
CA GLY A 101 6.38 -2.28 -3.38
C GLY A 101 7.30 -3.43 -3.02
N ARG A 102 8.27 -3.15 -2.15
CA ARG A 102 9.10 -4.15 -1.50
C ARG A 102 8.77 -4.20 -0.02
N PHE A 103 8.61 -5.42 0.49
CA PHE A 103 8.44 -5.71 1.90
C PHE A 103 9.47 -6.73 2.33
N ASP A 104 10.12 -6.51 3.46
CA ASP A 104 10.90 -7.55 4.13
C ASP A 104 10.10 -7.96 5.39
N VAL A 105 9.81 -9.25 5.50
CA VAL A 105 8.99 -9.82 6.58
C VAL A 105 9.85 -10.77 7.40
N GLN A 106 9.90 -10.55 8.72
CA GLN A 106 10.60 -11.39 9.67
C GLN A 106 9.69 -11.72 10.85
N ASP A 107 9.56 -13.00 11.17
CA ASP A 107 8.72 -13.48 12.26
C ASP A 107 7.27 -12.96 12.18
N GLY A 108 6.73 -12.90 10.97
CA GLY A 108 5.37 -12.41 10.70
C GLY A 108 5.19 -10.90 10.79
N ARG A 109 6.27 -10.12 10.94
CA ARG A 109 6.24 -8.65 11.04
C ARG A 109 6.98 -8.02 9.87
N ILE A 110 6.48 -6.89 9.40
CA ILE A 110 7.10 -6.09 8.34
C ILE A 110 8.23 -5.26 8.97
N VAL A 111 9.47 -5.55 8.60
CA VAL A 111 10.66 -4.83 9.06
C VAL A 111 11.11 -3.75 8.09
N LEU A 112 10.71 -3.87 6.82
CA LEU A 112 10.97 -2.87 5.79
C LEU A 112 9.78 -2.81 4.84
N TRP A 113 9.37 -1.58 4.52
CA TRP A 113 8.41 -1.29 3.46
C TRP A 113 8.97 -0.17 2.59
N ARG A 114 9.13 -0.44 1.30
CA ARG A 114 9.65 0.53 0.33
C ARG A 114 8.77 0.53 -0.91
N ASP A 115 8.19 1.68 -1.20
CA ASP A 115 7.37 1.87 -2.38
C ASP A 115 8.10 2.71 -3.43
N TYR A 116 8.03 2.27 -4.66
CA TYR A 116 8.59 2.92 -5.85
C TYR A 116 7.44 3.44 -6.71
N PHE A 117 7.43 4.74 -6.97
CA PHE A 117 6.39 5.42 -7.74
C PHE A 117 6.95 5.96 -9.05
N ASP A 118 6.05 6.12 -10.02
CA ASP A 118 6.28 6.94 -11.20
C ASP A 118 5.55 8.28 -11.01
N ASN A 119 6.31 9.36 -10.89
CA ASN A 119 5.75 10.70 -10.67
C ASN A 119 4.87 11.16 -11.84
N VAL A 120 5.19 10.74 -13.08
CA VAL A 120 4.36 11.04 -14.26
C VAL A 120 3.04 10.29 -14.19
N ASP A 121 3.06 9.03 -13.76
CA ASP A 121 1.81 8.26 -13.58
C ASP A 121 0.95 8.84 -12.46
N ILE A 122 1.56 9.31 -11.36
CA ILE A 122 0.83 10.00 -10.29
C ILE A 122 0.18 11.28 -10.82
N ALA A 123 0.92 12.10 -11.58
CA ALA A 123 0.38 13.33 -12.18
C ALA A 123 -0.80 13.02 -13.12
N LYS A 124 -0.66 12.00 -13.97
CA LYS A 124 -1.77 11.51 -14.81
C LYS A 124 -2.93 11.01 -13.97
N GLY A 125 -2.66 10.35 -12.85
CA GLY A 125 -3.66 9.88 -11.89
C GLY A 125 -4.46 11.02 -11.28
N VAL A 126 -3.82 12.13 -10.93
CA VAL A 126 -4.49 13.34 -10.45
C VAL A 126 -5.40 13.92 -11.53
N VAL A 127 -4.91 14.06 -12.77
CA VAL A 127 -5.71 14.56 -13.89
C VAL A 127 -6.93 13.67 -14.14
N ARG A 128 -6.74 12.35 -14.22
CA ARG A 128 -7.85 11.38 -14.36
C ARG A 128 -8.86 11.51 -13.22
N GLY A 129 -8.37 11.65 -12.00
CA GLY A 129 -9.23 11.79 -10.81
C GLY A 129 -10.08 13.05 -10.84
N VAL A 130 -9.50 14.18 -11.25
CA VAL A 130 -10.21 15.44 -11.42
C VAL A 130 -11.26 15.34 -12.54
N LEU A 131 -10.87 14.80 -13.70
CA LEU A 131 -11.79 14.60 -14.82
C LEU A 131 -12.94 13.65 -14.44
N ALA A 132 -12.66 12.63 -13.66
CA ALA A 132 -13.66 11.64 -13.24
C ALA A 132 -14.73 12.22 -12.31
N LEU A 133 -14.52 13.38 -11.70
CA LEU A 133 -15.55 14.07 -10.93
C LEU A 133 -16.75 14.47 -11.82
N ALA A 134 -16.49 14.79 -13.10
CA ALA A 134 -17.52 15.11 -14.08
C ALA A 134 -17.80 13.95 -15.04
N ILE A 135 -16.78 13.17 -15.39
CA ILE A 135 -16.83 12.07 -16.36
C ILE A 135 -16.24 10.81 -15.69
N PRO A 136 -17.07 10.01 -15.00
CA PRO A 136 -16.58 8.81 -14.27
C PRO A 136 -15.78 7.83 -15.14
N ALA A 137 -16.08 7.74 -16.44
CA ALA A 137 -15.36 6.88 -17.39
C ALA A 137 -13.89 7.30 -17.61
N ALA A 138 -13.49 8.52 -17.20
CA ALA A 138 -12.11 8.99 -17.30
C ALA A 138 -11.19 8.32 -16.27
N GLN A 139 -11.74 7.68 -15.23
CA GLN A 139 -10.96 7.04 -14.18
C GLN A 139 -10.32 5.71 -14.65
N ARG A 140 -9.11 5.44 -14.17
CA ARG A 140 -8.49 4.12 -14.33
C ARG A 140 -9.33 3.07 -13.62
N LYS A 141 -9.59 1.95 -14.29
CA LYS A 141 -10.26 0.80 -13.69
C LYS A 141 -9.36 0.17 -12.63
N MET A 142 -9.96 -0.28 -11.55
CA MET A 142 -9.27 -0.92 -10.44
C MET A 142 -10.20 -1.94 -9.78
N THR A 143 -9.66 -3.10 -9.45
CA THR A 143 -10.34 -4.14 -8.69
C THR A 143 -9.76 -4.18 -7.28
N PRO A 144 -10.48 -3.69 -6.26
CA PRO A 144 -9.98 -3.71 -4.88
C PRO A 144 -9.62 -5.12 -4.42
N LEU A 145 -8.63 -5.18 -3.51
CA LEU A 145 -8.18 -6.44 -2.93
C LEU A 145 -9.34 -7.12 -2.18
N GLN A 146 -9.54 -8.40 -2.47
CA GLN A 146 -10.52 -9.24 -1.79
C GLN A 146 -9.87 -9.97 -0.62
N ARG A 147 -10.60 -10.11 0.50
CA ARG A 147 -10.16 -10.93 1.63
C ARG A 147 -10.43 -12.41 1.38
#